data_81ef7512f98c0e603d21a05592c1c583
#
_entry.id   81ef7512f98c0e603d21a05592c1c583
#
_cell.length_a   1.000
_cell.length_b   1.000
_cell.length_c   1.000
_cell.angle_alpha   90.00
_cell.angle_beta   90.00
_cell.angle_gamma   90.00
#
_symmetry.space_group_name_H-M   'P 1'
#
loop_
_entity.id
_entity.type
_entity.pdbx_description
1 polymer ?
#
loop_
_entity_poly.entity_id
_entity_poly.type
_entity_poly.pdbx_seq_one_letter_code
_entity_poly.pdbx_strand_id
1 'polypeptide(L)'
;YMGDVKDAGIKHIFITTPTPDTVRLFQSLYDHGLNKPGFTFYAAEMILSDESPEVVYGSLGYFAPAAMLPSSEKLTLFKKVLEARLNKSIDTASSTFITSALSYDHIMAVAHAIRSIKNDSQIVNRENVMKYLRHMDFAGISGQVSLSPGSNDRAGMAVQIFNNQGYKADGKTVNFVSIGFVKTDTGTLIINDDAIIWPGASNF
;
A
#
# COMPACT_ATOMS: atom_id res chain seq x y z
N TYR A 1 24.14 12.68 9.69
CA TYR A 1 22.72 12.52 10.01
C TYR A 1 22.35 11.09 10.42
N MET A 2 22.78 10.01 9.70
CA MET A 2 22.53 8.62 10.19
C MET A 2 23.41 8.25 11.38
N GLY A 3 24.61 8.82 11.49
CA GLY A 3 25.42 8.73 12.70
C GLY A 3 24.68 9.28 13.92
N ASP A 4 24.05 10.43 13.79
CA ASP A 4 23.32 11.07 14.89
C ASP A 4 22.14 10.22 15.39
N VAL A 5 21.43 9.53 14.49
CA VAL A 5 20.34 8.58 14.84
C VAL A 5 20.88 7.43 15.67
N LYS A 6 22.03 6.88 15.27
CA LYS A 6 22.70 5.78 16.00
C LYS A 6 23.16 6.24 17.38
N ASP A 7 23.79 7.40 17.46
CA ASP A 7 24.36 7.96 18.70
C ASP A 7 23.27 8.38 19.68
N ALA A 8 22.12 8.87 19.16
CA ALA A 8 20.93 9.18 19.94
C ALA A 8 20.18 7.94 20.47
N GLY A 9 20.57 6.74 20.09
CA GLY A 9 19.93 5.51 20.53
C GLY A 9 18.49 5.31 20.04
N ILE A 10 18.11 5.97 18.93
CA ILE A 10 16.78 5.87 18.33
C ILE A 10 16.59 4.47 17.76
N LYS A 11 15.50 3.79 18.15
CA LYS A 11 15.21 2.39 17.79
C LYS A 11 14.02 2.27 16.82
N HIS A 12 13.08 3.19 16.87
CA HIS A 12 11.88 3.17 16.04
C HIS A 12 11.91 4.35 15.07
N ILE A 13 11.87 4.08 13.79
CA ILE A 13 12.01 5.09 12.74
C ILE A 13 10.78 5.04 11.85
N PHE A 14 10.03 6.16 11.81
CA PHE A 14 8.90 6.35 10.91
C PHE A 14 9.35 7.10 9.66
N ILE A 15 9.04 6.53 8.49
CA ILE A 15 9.47 7.03 7.19
C ILE A 15 8.23 7.53 6.45
N THR A 16 8.19 8.84 6.16
CA THR A 16 7.08 9.50 5.48
C THR A 16 7.52 10.24 4.22
N THR A 17 8.65 9.83 3.66
CA THR A 17 9.26 10.46 2.48
C THR A 17 8.74 9.84 1.18
N PRO A 18 8.77 10.58 0.05
CA PRO A 18 8.50 10.01 -1.28
C PRO A 18 9.45 8.88 -1.63
N THR A 19 9.01 7.97 -2.50
CA THR A 19 9.74 6.76 -2.90
C THR A 19 11.23 6.97 -3.21
N PRO A 20 11.66 7.96 -4.01
CA PRO A 20 13.09 8.12 -4.33
C PRO A 20 13.96 8.43 -3.11
N ASP A 21 13.43 9.20 -2.15
CA ASP A 21 14.16 9.55 -0.93
C ASP A 21 14.16 8.38 0.05
N THR A 22 13.10 7.59 0.08
CA THR A 22 13.03 6.37 0.90
C THR A 22 14.03 5.33 0.42
N VAL A 23 14.21 5.15 -0.88
CA VAL A 23 15.24 4.27 -1.44
C VAL A 23 16.63 4.70 -0.98
N ARG A 24 16.95 6.00 -1.10
CA ARG A 24 18.22 6.56 -0.60
C ARG A 24 18.42 6.37 0.90
N LEU A 25 17.33 6.48 1.67
CA LEU A 25 17.36 6.24 3.11
C LEU A 25 17.72 4.78 3.41
N PHE A 26 17.07 3.82 2.78
CA PHE A 26 17.38 2.40 2.99
C PHE A 26 18.79 2.03 2.55
N GLN A 27 19.29 2.59 1.43
CA GLN A 27 20.69 2.47 1.05
C GLN A 27 21.60 2.99 2.17
N SER A 28 21.29 4.16 2.72
CA SER A 28 22.09 4.76 3.79
C SER A 28 22.01 3.96 5.09
N LEU A 29 20.86 3.35 5.42
CA LEU A 29 20.73 2.45 6.57
C LEU A 29 21.61 1.22 6.43
N TYR A 30 21.67 0.65 5.23
CA TYR A 30 22.56 -0.46 4.90
C TYR A 30 24.04 -0.06 5.05
N ASP A 31 24.45 1.04 4.42
CA ASP A 31 25.83 1.54 4.42
C ASP A 31 26.35 1.85 5.84
N HIS A 32 25.47 2.30 6.74
CA HIS A 32 25.82 2.63 8.13
C HIS A 32 25.60 1.47 9.11
N GLY A 33 25.17 0.30 8.62
CA GLY A 33 24.92 -0.87 9.45
C GLY A 33 23.85 -0.64 10.53
N LEU A 34 22.82 0.15 10.20
CA LEU A 34 21.69 0.40 11.09
C LEU A 34 20.54 -0.61 10.91
N ASN A 35 20.61 -1.41 9.86
CA ASN A 35 19.70 -2.55 9.69
C ASN A 35 20.18 -3.75 10.51
N LYS A 36 19.91 -3.75 11.80
CA LYS A 36 20.36 -4.75 12.77
C LYS A 36 19.32 -4.93 13.88
N PRO A 37 19.46 -5.99 14.72
CA PRO A 37 18.56 -6.22 15.84
C PRO A 37 18.39 -4.99 16.73
N GLY A 38 17.16 -4.73 17.13
CA GLY A 38 16.78 -3.62 18.00
C GLY A 38 16.37 -2.34 17.26
N PHE A 39 16.44 -2.30 15.92
CA PHE A 39 15.82 -1.24 15.11
C PHE A 39 14.50 -1.73 14.51
N THR A 40 13.58 -0.79 14.27
CA THR A 40 12.31 -1.06 13.59
C THR A 40 11.97 0.11 12.68
N PHE A 41 11.59 -0.20 11.45
CA PHE A 41 11.26 0.79 10.43
C PHE A 41 9.79 0.67 10.06
N TYR A 42 9.09 1.80 10.04
CA TYR A 42 7.70 1.90 9.64
C TYR A 42 7.60 2.92 8.51
N ALA A 43 6.92 2.59 7.42
CA ALA A 43 6.66 3.56 6.37
C ALA A 43 5.19 3.92 6.26
N ALA A 44 4.93 5.06 5.63
CA ALA A 44 3.58 5.49 5.32
C ALA A 44 2.96 4.70 4.16
N GLU A 45 3.79 4.09 3.29
CA GLU A 45 3.35 3.35 2.11
C GLU A 45 4.35 2.26 1.71
N MET A 46 3.89 1.29 0.91
CA MET A 46 4.75 0.24 0.36
C MET A 46 5.52 0.78 -0.85
N ILE A 47 6.86 0.76 -0.80
CA ILE A 47 7.69 1.59 -1.65
C ILE A 47 8.57 0.82 -2.62
N LEU A 48 8.85 -0.45 -2.36
CA LEU A 48 9.91 -1.18 -3.05
C LEU A 48 9.38 -1.96 -4.25
N SER A 49 9.91 -1.63 -5.43
CA SER A 49 9.87 -2.45 -6.63
C SER A 49 11.20 -2.33 -7.36
N ASP A 50 11.83 -3.45 -7.70
CA ASP A 50 13.05 -3.56 -8.54
C ASP A 50 14.30 -2.85 -7.97
N GLU A 51 14.52 -2.94 -6.65
CA GLU A 51 15.59 -2.22 -5.99
C GLU A 51 16.90 -3.02 -5.90
N SER A 52 18.01 -2.30 -5.69
CA SER A 52 19.31 -2.94 -5.49
C SER A 52 19.37 -3.80 -4.24
N PRO A 53 20.26 -4.81 -4.15
CA PRO A 53 20.43 -5.63 -2.97
C PRO A 53 20.63 -4.82 -1.68
N GLU A 54 21.38 -3.73 -1.74
CA GLU A 54 21.66 -2.86 -0.60
C GLU A 54 20.38 -2.21 -0.07
N VAL A 55 19.47 -1.80 -0.95
CA VAL A 55 18.17 -1.21 -0.57
C VAL A 55 17.26 -2.29 0.02
N VAL A 56 17.18 -3.47 -0.62
CA VAL A 56 16.32 -4.56 -0.14
C VAL A 56 16.78 -5.06 1.23
N TYR A 57 18.08 -5.25 1.42
CA TYR A 57 18.62 -5.66 2.72
C TYR A 57 18.64 -4.51 3.73
N GLY A 58 18.84 -3.28 3.30
CA GLY A 58 18.73 -2.09 4.15
C GLY A 58 17.31 -1.89 4.72
N SER A 59 16.30 -2.35 4.00
CA SER A 59 14.90 -2.31 4.40
C SER A 59 14.37 -3.63 5.00
N LEU A 60 15.23 -4.61 5.26
CA LEU A 60 14.80 -5.89 5.83
C LEU A 60 14.08 -5.68 7.16
N GLY A 61 12.94 -6.33 7.33
CA GLY A 61 12.10 -6.18 8.52
C GLY A 61 11.24 -4.91 8.57
N TYR A 62 11.27 -4.13 7.52
CA TYR A 62 10.47 -2.91 7.36
C TYR A 62 8.98 -3.22 7.24
N PHE A 63 8.15 -2.41 7.90
CA PHE A 63 6.70 -2.52 7.87
C PHE A 63 6.09 -1.48 6.94
N ALA A 64 5.24 -1.93 6.02
CA ALA A 64 4.54 -1.06 5.08
C ALA A 64 3.03 -1.35 5.05
N PRO A 65 2.18 -0.33 5.14
CA PRO A 65 0.76 -0.47 4.91
C PRO A 65 0.44 -0.48 3.42
N ALA A 66 -0.58 -1.21 3.04
CA ALA A 66 -1.21 -1.09 1.73
C ALA A 66 -2.71 -1.34 1.83
N ALA A 67 -3.48 -0.78 0.90
CA ALA A 67 -4.90 -1.07 0.83
C ALA A 67 -5.13 -2.57 0.60
N MET A 68 -5.96 -3.18 1.40
CA MET A 68 -6.36 -4.58 1.24
C MET A 68 -7.43 -4.67 0.14
N LEU A 69 -7.09 -5.31 -0.96
CA LEU A 69 -8.05 -5.59 -2.03
C LEU A 69 -8.81 -6.89 -1.71
N PRO A 70 -10.14 -6.88 -1.75
CA PRO A 70 -10.92 -8.09 -1.52
C PRO A 70 -10.79 -9.05 -2.69
N SER A 71 -10.79 -10.35 -2.41
CA SER A 71 -10.89 -11.35 -3.46
C SER A 71 -12.27 -11.26 -4.12
N SER A 72 -12.33 -10.94 -5.41
CA SER A 72 -13.57 -10.83 -6.18
C SER A 72 -13.38 -11.22 -7.64
N GLU A 73 -14.47 -11.63 -8.29
CA GLU A 73 -14.45 -11.89 -9.73
C GLU A 73 -14.08 -10.64 -10.54
N LYS A 74 -14.55 -9.47 -10.14
CA LYS A 74 -14.23 -8.18 -10.77
C LYS A 74 -12.74 -7.89 -10.72
N LEU A 75 -12.09 -8.08 -9.55
CA LEU A 75 -10.65 -7.88 -9.40
C LEU A 75 -9.87 -8.89 -10.24
N THR A 76 -10.31 -10.15 -10.28
CA THR A 76 -9.70 -11.20 -11.09
C THR A 76 -9.78 -10.87 -12.59
N LEU A 77 -10.93 -10.40 -13.06
CA LEU A 77 -11.11 -9.97 -14.45
C LEU A 77 -10.24 -8.75 -14.77
N PHE A 78 -10.19 -7.77 -13.87
CA PHE A 78 -9.34 -6.59 -14.02
C PHE A 78 -7.87 -6.97 -14.17
N LYS A 79 -7.37 -7.88 -13.31
CA LYS A 79 -6.02 -8.42 -13.43
C LYS A 79 -5.76 -9.04 -14.81
N LYS A 80 -6.64 -9.95 -15.26
CA LYS A 80 -6.50 -10.61 -16.57
C LYS A 80 -6.44 -9.61 -17.72
N VAL A 81 -7.26 -8.57 -17.70
CA VAL A 81 -7.27 -7.53 -18.73
C VAL A 81 -5.95 -6.74 -18.71
N LEU A 82 -5.45 -6.39 -17.54
CA LEU A 82 -4.16 -5.70 -17.42
C LEU A 82 -2.99 -6.57 -17.89
N GLU A 83 -2.94 -7.83 -17.48
CA GLU A 83 -1.90 -8.78 -17.91
C GLU A 83 -1.88 -8.93 -19.43
N ALA A 84 -3.07 -9.08 -20.04
CA ALA A 84 -3.19 -9.16 -21.49
C ALA A 84 -2.72 -7.90 -22.21
N ARG A 85 -3.04 -6.72 -21.67
CA ARG A 85 -2.63 -5.43 -22.28
C ARG A 85 -1.15 -5.13 -22.13
N LEU A 86 -0.57 -5.48 -20.99
CA LEU A 86 0.83 -5.21 -20.66
C LEU A 86 1.76 -6.35 -21.13
N ASN A 87 1.19 -7.46 -21.58
CA ASN A 87 1.92 -8.69 -21.92
C ASN A 87 2.90 -9.11 -20.81
N LYS A 88 2.46 -8.98 -19.56
CA LYS A 88 3.26 -9.22 -18.34
C LYS A 88 2.38 -9.81 -17.24
N SER A 89 2.89 -10.78 -16.50
CA SER A 89 2.26 -11.25 -15.26
C SER A 89 2.30 -10.16 -14.18
N ILE A 90 1.23 -10.04 -13.41
CA ILE A 90 1.07 -8.99 -12.39
C ILE A 90 0.94 -9.65 -11.02
N ASP A 91 1.81 -9.23 -10.10
CA ASP A 91 1.67 -9.58 -8.68
C ASP A 91 0.56 -8.71 -8.06
N THR A 92 -0.45 -9.36 -7.51
CA THR A 92 -1.59 -8.68 -6.86
C THR A 92 -1.22 -7.99 -5.56
N ALA A 93 -0.10 -8.36 -4.95
CA ALA A 93 0.46 -7.70 -3.77
C ALA A 93 1.30 -6.46 -4.12
N SER A 94 1.60 -6.23 -5.41
CA SER A 94 2.38 -5.06 -5.80
C SER A 94 1.63 -3.75 -5.57
N SER A 95 2.33 -2.73 -5.11
CA SER A 95 1.78 -1.38 -4.92
C SER A 95 1.18 -0.83 -6.22
N THR A 96 1.80 -1.11 -7.36
CA THR A 96 1.32 -0.71 -8.68
C THR A 96 -0.05 -1.31 -8.99
N PHE A 97 -0.27 -2.60 -8.72
CA PHE A 97 -1.58 -3.23 -8.95
C PHE A 97 -2.64 -2.67 -8.01
N ILE A 98 -2.32 -2.53 -6.73
CA ILE A 98 -3.23 -1.96 -5.72
C ILE A 98 -3.65 -0.55 -6.12
N THR A 99 -2.69 0.31 -6.46
CA THR A 99 -2.95 1.69 -6.90
C THR A 99 -3.76 1.73 -8.19
N SER A 100 -3.50 0.83 -9.14
CA SER A 100 -4.29 0.74 -10.39
C SER A 100 -5.74 0.37 -10.14
N ALA A 101 -6.01 -0.56 -9.22
CA ALA A 101 -7.36 -0.96 -8.85
C ALA A 101 -8.12 0.19 -8.16
N LEU A 102 -7.46 0.89 -7.24
CA LEU A 102 -8.03 2.07 -6.57
C LEU A 102 -8.30 3.20 -7.56
N SER A 103 -7.35 3.48 -8.47
CA SER A 103 -7.51 4.52 -9.51
C SER A 103 -8.65 4.22 -10.47
N TYR A 104 -8.84 2.95 -10.85
CA TYR A 104 -9.99 2.54 -11.64
C TYR A 104 -11.31 2.89 -10.94
N ASP A 105 -11.43 2.53 -9.65
CA ASP A 105 -12.63 2.82 -8.88
C ASP A 105 -12.84 4.32 -8.67
N HIS A 106 -11.79 5.12 -8.54
CA HIS A 106 -11.90 6.59 -8.50
C HIS A 106 -12.51 7.16 -9.80
N ILE A 107 -12.06 6.66 -10.95
CA ILE A 107 -12.62 7.07 -12.25
C ILE A 107 -14.09 6.65 -12.37
N MET A 108 -14.40 5.42 -11.97
CA MET A 108 -15.78 4.90 -11.96
C MET A 108 -16.67 5.70 -11.02
N ALA A 109 -16.15 6.12 -9.88
CA ALA A 109 -16.85 6.98 -8.92
C ALA A 109 -17.31 8.29 -9.58
N VAL A 110 -16.39 8.98 -10.27
CA VAL A 110 -16.72 10.22 -10.98
C VAL A 110 -17.72 9.95 -12.11
N ALA A 111 -17.56 8.85 -12.86
CA ALA A 111 -18.48 8.47 -13.92
C ALA A 111 -19.91 8.21 -13.40
N HIS A 112 -20.03 7.49 -12.28
CA HIS A 112 -21.30 7.27 -11.59
C HIS A 112 -21.95 8.59 -11.14
N ALA A 113 -21.17 9.49 -10.52
CA ALA A 113 -21.66 10.80 -10.10
C ALA A 113 -22.20 11.61 -11.28
N ILE A 114 -21.44 11.70 -12.37
CA ILE A 114 -21.86 12.42 -13.60
C ILE A 114 -23.12 11.80 -14.20
N ARG A 115 -23.22 10.48 -14.25
CA ARG A 115 -24.40 9.78 -14.73
C ARG A 115 -25.64 10.10 -13.89
N SER A 116 -25.51 10.08 -12.57
CA SER A 116 -26.61 10.39 -11.63
C SER A 116 -27.05 11.86 -11.78
N ILE A 117 -26.10 12.81 -11.88
CA ILE A 117 -26.38 14.23 -12.11
C ILE A 117 -27.21 14.43 -13.39
N LYS A 118 -26.83 13.73 -14.48
CA LYS A 118 -27.56 13.80 -15.76
C LYS A 118 -28.94 13.16 -15.66
N ASN A 119 -29.09 12.03 -14.98
CA ASN A 119 -30.39 11.39 -14.78
C ASN A 119 -31.34 12.28 -14.00
N ASP A 120 -30.84 13.06 -13.05
CA ASP A 120 -31.61 14.01 -12.24
C ASP A 120 -31.77 15.38 -12.93
N SER A 121 -31.40 15.48 -14.21
CA SER A 121 -31.48 16.72 -15.02
C SER A 121 -30.76 17.91 -14.38
N GLN A 122 -29.71 17.65 -13.61
CA GLN A 122 -28.89 18.68 -12.97
C GLN A 122 -27.71 19.08 -13.86
N ILE A 123 -27.16 20.29 -13.60
CA ILE A 123 -25.97 20.77 -14.27
C ILE A 123 -24.72 20.04 -13.74
N VAL A 124 -23.87 19.55 -14.63
CA VAL A 124 -22.57 18.97 -14.24
C VAL A 124 -21.61 20.09 -13.88
N ASN A 125 -21.41 20.31 -12.59
CA ASN A 125 -20.47 21.26 -12.03
C ASN A 125 -19.78 20.64 -10.79
N ARG A 126 -18.78 21.31 -10.25
CA ARG A 126 -18.01 20.83 -9.09
C ARG A 126 -18.89 20.54 -7.87
N GLU A 127 -19.84 21.42 -7.58
CA GLU A 127 -20.71 21.29 -6.41
C GLU A 127 -21.60 20.03 -6.51
N ASN A 128 -22.27 19.85 -7.63
CA ASN A 128 -23.09 18.67 -7.87
C ASN A 128 -22.25 17.39 -7.90
N VAL A 129 -21.09 17.38 -8.56
CA VAL A 129 -20.20 16.22 -8.55
C VAL A 129 -19.81 15.84 -7.10
N MET A 130 -19.37 16.80 -6.29
CA MET A 130 -19.04 16.54 -4.90
C MET A 130 -20.22 16.06 -4.05
N LYS A 131 -21.42 16.64 -4.29
CA LYS A 131 -22.66 16.18 -3.64
C LYS A 131 -22.95 14.72 -3.93
N TYR A 132 -22.89 14.30 -5.20
CA TYR A 132 -23.17 12.92 -5.60
C TYR A 132 -22.07 11.96 -5.17
N LEU A 133 -20.79 12.38 -5.21
CA LEU A 133 -19.67 11.58 -4.69
C LEU A 133 -19.83 11.24 -3.19
N ARG A 134 -20.31 12.20 -2.38
CA ARG A 134 -20.52 11.99 -0.93
C ARG A 134 -21.63 10.98 -0.59
N HIS A 135 -22.55 10.76 -1.51
CA HIS A 135 -23.67 9.84 -1.32
C HIS A 135 -23.56 8.58 -2.15
N MET A 136 -22.38 8.39 -2.78
CA MET A 136 -22.21 7.21 -3.62
C MET A 136 -21.98 5.96 -2.77
N ASP A 137 -22.49 4.85 -3.30
CA ASP A 137 -22.29 3.52 -2.76
C ASP A 137 -22.36 2.50 -3.91
N PHE A 138 -21.23 1.88 -4.26
CA PHE A 138 -21.20 0.87 -5.30
C PHE A 138 -20.08 -0.17 -5.08
N ALA A 139 -20.30 -1.38 -5.60
CA ALA A 139 -19.29 -2.44 -5.59
C ALA A 139 -18.26 -2.23 -6.71
N GLY A 140 -17.10 -1.67 -6.36
CA GLY A 140 -15.95 -1.50 -7.23
C GLY A 140 -15.12 -2.77 -7.41
N ILE A 141 -14.00 -2.66 -8.13
CA ILE A 141 -13.01 -3.75 -8.24
C ILE A 141 -12.13 -3.86 -7.00
N SER A 142 -11.91 -2.75 -6.30
CA SER A 142 -11.17 -2.70 -5.05
C SER A 142 -12.06 -2.87 -3.80
N GLY A 143 -13.29 -3.36 -3.98
CA GLY A 143 -14.29 -3.56 -2.93
C GLY A 143 -15.39 -2.52 -2.93
N GLN A 144 -16.13 -2.42 -1.83
CA GLN A 144 -17.18 -1.43 -1.67
C GLN A 144 -16.59 -0.01 -1.70
N VAL A 145 -17.17 0.86 -2.52
CA VAL A 145 -16.79 2.27 -2.66
C VAL A 145 -17.91 3.13 -2.12
N SER A 146 -17.72 3.62 -0.91
CA SER A 146 -18.57 4.62 -0.26
C SER A 146 -17.69 5.57 0.53
N LEU A 147 -18.16 6.78 0.81
CA LEU A 147 -17.41 7.75 1.60
C LEU A 147 -17.96 7.83 3.02
N SER A 148 -17.07 7.97 3.99
CA SER A 148 -17.46 8.16 5.39
C SER A 148 -18.17 9.49 5.58
N PRO A 149 -19.30 9.53 6.26
CA PRO A 149 -19.97 10.79 6.57
C PRO A 149 -19.03 11.75 7.30
N GLY A 150 -18.87 12.95 6.75
CA GLY A 150 -18.09 14.03 7.37
C GLY A 150 -16.61 14.09 7.04
N SER A 151 -15.94 12.98 6.68
CA SER A 151 -14.50 12.99 6.35
C SER A 151 -14.21 13.05 4.85
N ASN A 152 -15.12 12.60 4.01
CA ASN A 152 -14.93 12.35 2.58
C ASN A 152 -13.88 11.26 2.28
N ASP A 153 -13.46 10.48 3.28
CA ASP A 153 -12.57 9.35 3.10
C ASP A 153 -13.38 8.09 2.76
N ARG A 154 -12.73 7.15 2.10
CA ARG A 154 -13.35 5.88 1.76
C ARG A 154 -13.68 5.08 3.03
N ALA A 155 -14.94 4.69 3.20
CA ALA A 155 -15.40 3.88 4.31
C ALA A 155 -15.04 2.40 4.13
N GLY A 156 -14.87 1.68 5.25
CA GLY A 156 -14.81 0.21 5.30
C GLY A 156 -13.61 -0.44 4.59
N MET A 157 -12.60 0.33 4.21
CA MET A 157 -11.39 -0.23 3.62
C MET A 157 -10.49 -0.82 4.70
N ALA A 158 -10.04 -2.06 4.54
CA ALA A 158 -9.00 -2.61 5.39
C ALA A 158 -7.62 -2.21 4.87
N VAL A 159 -6.69 -1.99 5.80
CA VAL A 159 -5.27 -1.74 5.51
C VAL A 159 -4.50 -2.99 5.87
N GLN A 160 -3.85 -3.60 4.89
CA GLN A 160 -2.96 -4.73 5.07
C GLN A 160 -1.58 -4.23 5.49
N ILE A 161 -0.93 -4.96 6.40
CA ILE A 161 0.42 -4.66 6.85
C ILE A 161 1.37 -5.70 6.26
N PHE A 162 2.37 -5.22 5.55
CA PHE A 162 3.41 -6.04 4.96
C PHE A 162 4.73 -5.88 5.71
N ASN A 163 5.50 -6.94 5.69
CA ASN A 163 6.87 -7.00 6.22
C ASN A 163 7.82 -7.37 5.07
N ASN A 164 8.89 -6.62 4.87
CA ASN A 164 9.92 -6.98 3.91
C ASN A 164 10.77 -8.12 4.46
N GLN A 165 10.77 -9.25 3.76
CA GLN A 165 11.51 -10.47 4.10
C GLN A 165 12.66 -10.77 3.11
N GLY A 166 13.22 -9.73 2.48
CA GLY A 166 14.30 -9.86 1.52
C GLY A 166 13.81 -10.19 0.12
N TYR A 167 14.48 -11.11 -0.57
CA TYR A 167 14.09 -11.57 -1.90
C TYR A 167 13.24 -12.84 -1.86
N LYS A 168 12.38 -13.01 -2.86
CA LYS A 168 11.75 -14.29 -3.17
C LYS A 168 12.81 -15.29 -3.67
N ALA A 169 12.42 -16.56 -3.84
CA ALA A 169 13.31 -17.63 -4.31
C ALA A 169 13.93 -17.37 -5.71
N ASP A 170 13.38 -16.42 -6.48
CA ASP A 170 13.93 -16.00 -7.77
C ASP A 170 15.18 -15.10 -7.64
N GLY A 171 15.52 -14.66 -6.41
CA GLY A 171 16.64 -13.77 -6.12
C GLY A 171 16.52 -12.36 -6.71
N LYS A 172 15.36 -11.96 -7.19
CA LYS A 172 15.12 -10.69 -7.90
C LYS A 172 13.92 -9.92 -7.37
N THR A 173 12.84 -10.61 -7.04
CA THR A 173 11.60 -9.99 -6.58
C THR A 173 11.63 -9.80 -5.08
N VAL A 174 11.36 -8.59 -4.61
CA VAL A 174 11.27 -8.32 -3.16
C VAL A 174 10.10 -9.11 -2.57
N ASN A 175 10.35 -9.76 -1.43
CA ASN A 175 9.41 -10.59 -0.74
C ASN A 175 8.66 -9.80 0.35
N PHE A 176 7.60 -9.11 -0.03
CA PHE A 176 6.67 -8.52 0.93
C PHE A 176 5.64 -9.56 1.38
N VAL A 177 5.71 -9.94 2.64
CA VAL A 177 4.78 -10.89 3.24
C VAL A 177 3.75 -10.15 4.07
N SER A 178 2.47 -10.44 3.83
CA SER A 178 1.40 -9.91 4.66
C SER A 178 1.45 -10.55 6.04
N ILE A 179 1.61 -9.72 7.06
CA ILE A 179 1.69 -10.15 8.46
C ILE A 179 0.43 -9.79 9.25
N GLY A 180 -0.50 -9.06 8.66
CA GLY A 180 -1.72 -8.67 9.33
C GLY A 180 -2.50 -7.59 8.61
N PHE A 181 -3.54 -7.10 9.25
CA PHE A 181 -4.37 -6.02 8.72
C PHE A 181 -5.07 -5.22 9.83
N VAL A 182 -5.45 -4.00 9.46
CA VAL A 182 -6.32 -3.12 10.27
C VAL A 182 -7.65 -2.95 9.55
N LYS A 183 -8.77 -3.20 10.24
CA LYS A 183 -10.10 -2.78 9.78
C LYS A 183 -10.34 -1.34 10.21
N THR A 184 -10.47 -0.44 9.24
CA THR A 184 -10.55 1.00 9.53
C THR A 184 -11.87 1.42 10.18
N ASP A 185 -12.94 0.65 9.97
CA ASP A 185 -14.27 0.90 10.54
C ASP A 185 -14.35 0.56 12.04
N THR A 186 -13.63 -0.47 12.48
CA THR A 186 -13.64 -0.95 13.88
C THR A 186 -12.33 -0.64 14.63
N GLY A 187 -11.28 -0.21 13.93
CA GLY A 187 -9.93 -0.08 14.49
C GLY A 187 -9.30 -1.42 14.90
N THR A 188 -9.89 -2.55 14.49
CA THR A 188 -9.39 -3.87 14.86
C THR A 188 -8.08 -4.16 14.15
N LEU A 189 -7.02 -4.35 14.91
CA LEU A 189 -5.70 -4.79 14.44
C LEU A 189 -5.56 -6.31 14.64
N ILE A 190 -5.18 -7.02 13.59
CA ILE A 190 -4.85 -8.45 13.61
C ILE A 190 -3.43 -8.58 13.07
N ILE A 191 -2.52 -9.17 13.86
CA ILE A 191 -1.13 -9.41 13.50
C ILE A 191 -0.80 -10.89 13.71
N ASN A 192 -0.03 -11.45 12.78
CA ASN A 192 0.62 -12.75 12.93
C ASN A 192 2.09 -12.50 13.30
N ASP A 193 2.38 -12.49 14.58
CA ASP A 193 3.72 -12.20 15.11
C ASP A 193 4.77 -13.22 14.64
N ASP A 194 4.37 -14.48 14.44
CA ASP A 194 5.27 -15.54 13.97
C ASP A 194 5.73 -15.35 12.52
N ALA A 195 5.02 -14.54 11.76
CA ALA A 195 5.37 -14.22 10.37
C ALA A 195 6.30 -13.03 10.23
N ILE A 196 6.67 -12.36 11.33
CA ILE A 196 7.51 -11.15 11.29
C ILE A 196 8.98 -11.52 11.20
N ILE A 197 9.68 -10.99 10.19
CA ILE A 197 11.13 -10.94 10.18
C ILE A 197 11.58 -9.58 10.70
N TRP A 198 12.40 -9.57 11.73
CA TRP A 198 12.95 -8.37 12.31
C TRP A 198 14.27 -7.96 11.64
N PRO A 199 14.64 -6.66 11.63
CA PRO A 199 15.92 -6.21 11.11
C PRO A 199 17.09 -6.96 11.74
N GLY A 200 18.03 -7.45 10.91
CA GLY A 200 19.19 -8.20 11.37
C GLY A 200 18.92 -9.66 11.77
N ALA A 201 17.74 -10.20 11.50
CA ALA A 201 17.50 -11.64 11.60
C ALA A 201 18.40 -12.38 10.59
N SER A 202 19.24 -13.25 11.09
CA SER A 202 20.23 -14.02 10.30
C SER A 202 19.57 -15.24 9.66
N ASN A 203 18.77 -15.06 8.64
CA ASN A 203 18.22 -16.15 7.83
C ASN A 203 18.61 -16.04 6.35
N PHE A 204 19.89 -15.66 6.10
CA PHE A 204 20.46 -15.62 4.75
C PHE A 204 21.83 -16.31 4.72
#